data_ade5ca6eab4e324138ad50a8f1b71aab
#
_entry.id   ade5ca6eab4e324138ad50a8f1b71aab
#
_cell.length_a   1.000
_cell.length_b   1.000
_cell.length_c   1.000
_cell.angle_alpha   90.00
_cell.angle_beta   90.00
_cell.angle_gamma   90.00
#
_symmetry.space_group_name_H-M   'P 1'
#
loop_
_entity.id
_entity.type
_entity.pdbx_description
1 polymer ?
#
loop_
_entity_poly.entity_id
_entity_poly.type
_entity_poly.pdbx_seq_one_letter_code
_entity_poly.pdbx_strand_id
1 'polypeptide(L)'
;DWVYEHLGALFWVVEIWSPNKEAGVTDYKWIDWYREHPVEDDMKLLAWSDKHCNRQAYVDWQPFKHPQLGAVEIGGWDKMNYWRNPPPHLREREAARFPAWMTQIALSLPKLEMLRTEVRALGNDTWRVRFAVANTGYLPAYVTQLALERKVVRGVMFEIHLPEHPDVSLIN
;
A
#
# COMPACT_ATOMS: atom_id res chain seq x y z
N ASP A 1 -8.26 1.40 8.36
CA ASP A 1 -9.66 1.85 8.46
C ASP A 1 -9.87 3.25 7.88
N TRP A 2 -9.05 4.28 8.22
CA TRP A 2 -9.26 5.66 7.77
C TRP A 2 -9.39 5.80 6.24
N VAL A 3 -8.52 5.17 5.48
CA VAL A 3 -8.53 5.24 4.00
C VAL A 3 -9.83 4.64 3.43
N TYR A 4 -10.27 3.50 3.96
CA TYR A 4 -11.52 2.88 3.52
C TYR A 4 -12.73 3.73 3.90
N GLU A 5 -12.79 4.21 5.15
CA GLU A 5 -13.93 5.00 5.65
C GLU A 5 -14.10 6.35 4.93
N HIS A 6 -12.99 7.00 4.57
CA HIS A 6 -13.05 8.32 3.95
C HIS A 6 -13.04 8.29 2.42
N LEU A 7 -12.33 7.35 1.83
CA LEU A 7 -12.12 7.29 0.39
C LEU A 7 -12.79 6.07 -0.27
N GLY A 8 -13.27 5.11 0.52
CA GLY A 8 -13.76 3.84 -0.01
C GLY A 8 -12.68 3.03 -0.73
N ALA A 9 -11.42 3.37 -0.54
CA ALA A 9 -10.31 2.69 -1.20
C ALA A 9 -9.88 1.46 -0.40
N LEU A 10 -9.59 0.37 -1.11
CA LEU A 10 -8.94 -0.78 -0.52
C LEU A 10 -7.52 -0.40 -0.13
N PHE A 11 -7.15 -0.72 1.09
CA PHE A 11 -5.86 -0.34 1.66
C PHE A 11 -5.24 -1.52 2.39
N TRP A 12 -3.97 -1.79 2.12
CA TRP A 12 -3.19 -2.84 2.75
C TRP A 12 -2.01 -2.22 3.49
N VAL A 13 -1.85 -2.61 4.74
CA VAL A 13 -0.64 -2.36 5.52
C VAL A 13 0.10 -3.69 5.64
N VAL A 14 1.36 -3.69 5.28
CA VAL A 14 2.20 -4.89 5.34
C VAL A 14 3.39 -4.61 6.24
N GLU A 15 3.46 -5.35 7.35
CA GLU A 15 4.59 -5.34 8.25
C GLU A 15 5.68 -6.26 7.68
N ILE A 16 6.75 -5.66 7.19
CA ILE A 16 7.80 -6.39 6.46
C ILE A 16 8.93 -6.91 7.35
N TRP A 17 9.11 -6.36 8.52
CA TRP A 17 10.29 -6.62 9.33
C TRP A 17 9.97 -6.85 10.80
N SER A 18 10.68 -7.79 11.41
CA SER A 18 10.65 -8.02 12.84
C SER A 18 12.03 -8.48 13.34
N PRO A 19 12.76 -7.65 14.08
CA PRO A 19 14.02 -8.05 14.69
C PRO A 19 13.83 -9.18 15.70
N ASN A 20 12.71 -9.19 16.42
CA ASN A 20 12.35 -10.25 17.36
C ASN A 20 12.35 -11.62 16.68
N LYS A 21 11.69 -11.72 15.53
CA LYS A 21 11.62 -12.96 14.76
C LYS A 21 13.03 -13.42 14.31
N GLU A 22 13.87 -12.52 13.84
CA GLU A 22 15.24 -12.84 13.45
C GLU A 22 16.11 -13.28 14.63
N ALA A 23 15.87 -12.71 15.80
CA ALA A 23 16.56 -13.09 17.03
C ALA A 23 16.00 -14.36 17.70
N GLY A 24 14.95 -14.97 17.11
CA GLY A 24 14.33 -16.19 17.66
C GLY A 24 13.36 -15.94 18.79
N VAL A 25 12.83 -14.71 18.92
CA VAL A 25 11.73 -14.37 19.83
C VAL A 25 10.42 -14.50 19.04
N THR A 26 9.68 -15.59 19.23
CA THR A 26 8.55 -15.93 18.35
C THR A 26 7.21 -16.17 19.06
N ASP A 27 7.25 -16.49 20.35
CA ASP A 27 6.04 -16.83 21.12
C ASP A 27 5.71 -15.69 22.10
N TYR A 28 5.05 -14.65 21.59
CA TYR A 28 4.65 -13.51 22.40
C TYR A 28 3.44 -12.79 21.81
N LYS A 29 2.69 -12.11 22.68
CA LYS A 29 1.69 -11.13 22.26
C LYS A 29 2.37 -9.78 22.06
N TRP A 30 2.25 -9.25 20.87
CA TRP A 30 3.01 -8.07 20.42
C TRP A 30 2.93 -6.86 21.38
N ILE A 31 1.72 -6.45 21.79
CA ILE A 31 1.55 -5.28 22.68
C ILE A 31 2.09 -5.56 24.08
N ASP A 32 1.85 -6.76 24.59
CA ASP A 32 2.27 -7.14 25.94
C ASP A 32 3.80 -7.19 26.02
N TRP A 33 4.44 -7.73 24.99
CA TRP A 33 5.90 -7.78 24.88
C TRP A 33 6.55 -6.40 24.92
N TYR A 34 5.97 -5.38 24.28
CA TYR A 34 6.49 -4.01 24.31
C TYR A 34 6.31 -3.33 25.67
N ARG A 35 5.39 -3.81 26.49
CA ARG A 35 5.21 -3.29 27.85
C ARG A 35 6.14 -3.94 28.85
N GLU A 36 6.25 -5.25 28.76
CA GLU A 36 7.05 -6.07 29.65
C GLU A 36 7.44 -7.36 28.93
N HIS A 37 8.71 -7.71 28.92
CA HIS A 37 9.23 -8.93 28.34
C HIS A 37 10.41 -9.48 29.16
N PRO A 38 10.71 -10.79 29.02
CA PRO A 38 11.84 -11.39 29.70
C PRO A 38 13.17 -10.81 29.23
N VAL A 39 14.11 -10.61 30.13
CA VAL A 39 15.47 -10.14 29.82
C VAL A 39 16.22 -11.08 28.88
N GLU A 40 15.83 -12.34 28.85
CA GLU A 40 16.34 -13.34 27.91
C GLU A 40 16.06 -12.99 26.45
N ASP A 41 14.97 -12.28 26.17
CA ASP A 41 14.64 -11.82 24.84
C ASP A 41 15.56 -10.67 24.42
N ASP A 42 15.87 -9.74 25.31
CA ASP A 42 16.91 -8.72 25.08
C ASP A 42 18.28 -9.35 24.79
N MET A 43 18.65 -10.38 25.54
CA MET A 43 19.89 -11.11 25.32
C MET A 43 19.93 -11.79 23.94
N LYS A 44 18.81 -12.36 23.48
CA LYS A 44 18.70 -12.92 22.11
C LYS A 44 18.87 -11.83 21.05
N LEU A 45 18.21 -10.68 21.23
CA LEU A 45 18.32 -9.54 20.32
C LEU A 45 19.77 -8.99 20.25
N LEU A 46 20.43 -8.84 21.39
CA LEU A 46 21.83 -8.42 21.45
C LEU A 46 22.76 -9.42 20.76
N ALA A 47 22.61 -10.72 21.06
CA ALA A 47 23.38 -11.78 20.42
C ALA A 47 23.17 -11.80 18.90
N TRP A 48 21.94 -11.60 18.43
CA TRP A 48 21.62 -11.44 17.02
C TRP A 48 22.33 -10.23 16.40
N SER A 49 22.26 -9.07 17.08
CA SER A 49 22.94 -7.85 16.65
C SER A 49 24.46 -8.05 16.52
N ASP A 50 25.07 -8.67 17.51
CA ASP A 50 26.52 -8.93 17.52
C ASP A 50 26.93 -9.84 16.36
N LYS A 51 26.17 -10.89 16.13
CA LYS A 51 26.47 -11.90 15.13
C LYS A 51 26.17 -11.47 13.70
N HIS A 52 25.04 -10.78 13.48
CA HIS A 52 24.50 -10.53 12.14
C HIS A 52 24.56 -9.06 11.69
N CYS A 53 24.79 -8.13 12.61
CA CYS A 53 24.82 -6.70 12.34
C CYS A 53 26.12 -6.02 12.73
N ASN A 54 27.21 -6.80 12.97
CA ASN A 54 28.51 -6.28 13.40
C ASN A 54 28.41 -5.32 14.61
N ARG A 55 27.53 -5.61 15.56
CA ARG A 55 27.22 -4.77 16.73
C ARG A 55 26.66 -3.38 16.42
N GLN A 56 26.18 -3.15 15.21
CA GLN A 56 25.69 -1.83 14.78
C GLN A 56 24.23 -1.58 15.12
N ALA A 57 23.49 -2.60 15.52
CA ALA A 57 22.06 -2.46 15.81
C ALA A 57 21.77 -1.87 17.19
N TYR A 58 22.73 -1.92 18.09
CA TYR A 58 22.64 -1.37 19.44
C TYR A 58 23.85 -0.50 19.75
N VAL A 59 23.62 0.66 20.32
CA VAL A 59 24.65 1.62 20.76
C VAL A 59 24.59 1.72 22.26
N ASP A 60 25.74 1.55 22.92
CA ASP A 60 25.86 1.69 24.37
C ASP A 60 25.44 3.09 24.82
N TRP A 61 24.73 3.16 25.95
CA TRP A 61 24.31 4.41 26.54
C TRP A 61 25.52 5.23 26.96
N GLN A 62 25.51 6.51 26.56
CA GLN A 62 26.61 7.43 26.85
C GLN A 62 26.10 8.80 27.27
N PRO A 63 26.79 9.53 28.14
CA PRO A 63 26.41 10.87 28.53
C PRO A 63 26.39 11.82 27.35
N PHE A 64 25.35 12.65 27.31
CA PHE A 64 25.17 13.67 26.27
C PHE A 64 24.61 14.96 26.89
N LYS A 65 25.09 16.12 26.44
CA LYS A 65 24.54 17.42 26.83
C LYS A 65 23.54 17.91 25.79
N HIS A 66 22.26 17.67 26.05
CA HIS A 66 21.19 18.14 25.16
C HIS A 66 20.97 19.65 25.32
N PRO A 67 20.82 20.43 24.23
CA PRO A 67 20.69 21.89 24.29
C PRO A 67 19.49 22.40 25.10
N GLN A 68 18.40 21.64 25.17
CA GLN A 68 17.17 22.01 25.87
C GLN A 68 16.98 21.23 27.20
N LEU A 69 17.44 19.97 27.27
CA LEU A 69 17.16 19.08 28.41
C LEU A 69 18.32 18.99 29.39
N GLY A 70 19.49 19.56 29.04
CA GLY A 70 20.67 19.49 29.89
C GLY A 70 21.41 18.16 29.79
N ALA A 71 21.86 17.62 30.91
CA ALA A 71 22.58 16.34 30.97
C ALA A 71 21.59 15.18 30.79
N VAL A 72 21.79 14.35 29.78
CA VAL A 72 21.01 13.14 29.45
C VAL A 72 21.96 12.02 29.06
N GLU A 73 21.43 10.82 28.91
CA GLU A 73 22.12 9.72 28.24
C GLU A 73 21.45 9.40 26.93
N ILE A 74 22.23 9.05 25.90
CA ILE A 74 21.75 8.61 24.60
C ILE A 74 22.36 7.25 24.26
N GLY A 75 21.56 6.40 23.64
CA GLY A 75 21.96 5.03 23.27
C GLY A 75 20.75 4.18 22.94
N GLY A 76 20.93 2.88 22.96
CA GLY A 76 19.92 1.88 22.71
C GLY A 76 19.85 1.42 21.25
N TRP A 77 18.75 0.84 20.86
CA TRP A 77 18.56 0.30 19.52
C TRP A 77 18.50 1.38 18.43
N ASP A 78 19.22 1.17 17.33
CA ASP A 78 19.02 1.96 16.11
C ASP A 78 17.66 1.60 15.51
N LYS A 79 16.68 2.46 15.83
CA LYS A 79 15.29 2.25 15.45
C LYS A 79 15.05 2.29 13.94
N MET A 80 15.83 3.07 13.21
CA MET A 80 15.59 3.28 11.79
C MET A 80 16.19 2.19 10.92
N ASN A 81 17.42 1.76 11.21
CA ASN A 81 18.17 0.85 10.34
C ASN A 81 18.07 -0.62 10.76
N TYR A 82 17.71 -0.91 12.01
CA TYR A 82 17.72 -2.29 12.52
C TYR A 82 16.41 -2.67 13.22
N TRP A 83 15.74 -1.71 13.87
CA TRP A 83 14.52 -2.02 14.59
C TRP A 83 13.26 -1.97 13.71
N ARG A 84 13.05 -0.86 12.99
CA ARG A 84 11.87 -0.65 12.12
C ARG A 84 12.07 -1.09 10.69
N ASN A 85 13.31 -1.16 10.24
CA ASN A 85 13.65 -1.59 8.89
C ASN A 85 14.69 -2.70 8.96
N PRO A 86 14.69 -3.65 7.99
CA PRO A 86 15.72 -4.66 7.92
C PRO A 86 17.10 -4.01 7.70
N PRO A 87 18.15 -4.54 8.34
CA PRO A 87 19.51 -4.12 8.04
C PRO A 87 19.85 -4.29 6.56
N PRO A 88 20.81 -3.53 6.01
CA PRO A 88 21.07 -3.49 4.57
C PRO A 88 21.19 -4.85 3.89
N HIS A 89 21.87 -5.80 4.52
CA HIS A 89 22.11 -7.15 3.98
C HIS A 89 20.86 -8.04 3.96
N LEU A 90 19.76 -7.66 4.63
CA LEU A 90 18.51 -8.42 4.66
C LEU A 90 17.39 -7.76 3.84
N ARG A 91 17.58 -6.53 3.35
CA ARG A 91 16.53 -5.76 2.65
C ARG A 91 16.03 -6.46 1.40
N GLU A 92 16.92 -6.99 0.59
CA GLU A 92 16.55 -7.71 -0.63
C GLU A 92 15.72 -8.98 -0.30
N ARG A 93 16.13 -9.76 0.68
CA ARG A 93 15.39 -10.93 1.15
C ARG A 93 13.98 -10.59 1.59
N GLU A 94 13.83 -9.54 2.37
CA GLU A 94 12.52 -9.10 2.86
C GLU A 94 11.65 -8.52 1.74
N ALA A 95 12.22 -7.74 0.83
CA ALA A 95 11.51 -7.17 -0.30
C ALA A 95 11.09 -8.21 -1.35
N ALA A 96 11.87 -9.26 -1.54
CA ALA A 96 11.61 -10.29 -2.56
C ALA A 96 10.27 -11.04 -2.40
N ARG A 97 9.64 -10.95 -1.24
CA ARG A 97 8.35 -11.59 -0.96
C ARG A 97 7.15 -10.87 -1.61
N PHE A 98 7.29 -9.60 -1.95
CA PHE A 98 6.16 -8.75 -2.31
C PHE A 98 5.81 -8.66 -3.80
N PRO A 99 6.72 -8.84 -4.77
CA PRO A 99 6.39 -8.65 -6.19
C PRO A 99 5.21 -9.48 -6.66
N ALA A 100 5.15 -10.76 -6.28
CA ALA A 100 4.05 -11.64 -6.67
C ALA A 100 2.71 -11.18 -6.07
N TRP A 101 2.71 -10.76 -4.80
CA TRP A 101 1.52 -10.24 -4.13
C TRP A 101 1.05 -8.91 -4.73
N MET A 102 1.98 -7.97 -5.01
CA MET A 102 1.66 -6.70 -5.68
C MET A 102 1.11 -6.93 -7.08
N THR A 103 1.68 -7.88 -7.82
CA THR A 103 1.17 -8.29 -9.14
C THR A 103 -0.26 -8.84 -9.04
N GLN A 104 -0.53 -9.68 -8.04
CA GLN A 104 -1.89 -10.21 -7.82
C GLN A 104 -2.89 -9.09 -7.50
N ILE A 105 -2.53 -8.09 -6.70
CA ILE A 105 -3.35 -6.92 -6.44
C ILE A 105 -3.61 -6.15 -7.75
N ALA A 106 -2.55 -5.89 -8.53
CA ALA A 106 -2.68 -5.17 -9.80
C ALA A 106 -3.59 -5.91 -10.79
N LEU A 107 -3.50 -7.23 -10.86
CA LEU A 107 -4.37 -8.06 -11.71
C LEU A 107 -5.83 -8.10 -11.23
N SER A 108 -6.10 -7.77 -9.97
CA SER A 108 -7.46 -7.70 -9.45
C SER A 108 -8.17 -6.38 -9.76
N LEU A 109 -7.47 -5.38 -10.27
CA LEU A 109 -8.06 -4.08 -10.61
C LEU A 109 -9.12 -4.19 -11.71
N PRO A 110 -10.07 -3.23 -11.79
CA PRO A 110 -11.01 -3.18 -12.89
C PRO A 110 -10.28 -2.97 -14.21
N LYS A 111 -10.75 -3.66 -15.26
CA LYS A 111 -10.21 -3.55 -16.61
C LYS A 111 -11.35 -3.31 -17.58
N LEU A 112 -11.44 -2.11 -18.12
CA LEU A 112 -12.45 -1.76 -19.09
C LEU A 112 -11.98 -2.12 -20.51
N GLU A 113 -12.79 -2.88 -21.20
CA GLU A 113 -12.54 -3.26 -22.59
C GLU A 113 -13.71 -2.84 -23.50
N MET A 114 -13.39 -2.21 -24.61
CA MET A 114 -14.35 -1.92 -25.66
C MET A 114 -14.67 -3.21 -26.42
N LEU A 115 -15.87 -3.76 -26.21
CA LEU A 115 -16.29 -4.99 -26.87
C LEU A 115 -16.83 -4.75 -28.29
N ARG A 116 -17.50 -3.62 -28.49
CA ARG A 116 -18.15 -3.31 -29.77
C ARG A 116 -18.36 -1.82 -29.95
N THR A 117 -18.09 -1.35 -31.14
CA THR A 117 -18.54 -0.05 -31.63
C THR A 117 -19.36 -0.27 -32.88
N GLU A 118 -20.57 0.24 -32.92
CA GLU A 118 -21.49 0.13 -34.06
C GLU A 118 -22.00 1.51 -34.44
N VAL A 119 -21.87 1.85 -35.70
CA VAL A 119 -22.43 3.08 -36.29
C VAL A 119 -23.42 2.65 -37.39
N ARG A 120 -24.67 3.09 -37.29
CA ARG A 120 -25.71 2.78 -38.24
C ARG A 120 -26.43 4.04 -38.72
N ALA A 121 -26.47 4.27 -39.99
CA ALA A 121 -27.28 5.32 -40.59
C ALA A 121 -28.77 4.98 -40.44
N LEU A 122 -29.57 5.96 -40.00
CA LEU A 122 -31.02 5.85 -39.87
C LEU A 122 -31.78 6.61 -40.97
N GLY A 123 -31.08 7.34 -41.84
CA GLY A 123 -31.64 8.24 -42.84
C GLY A 123 -31.74 9.68 -42.31
N ASN A 124 -31.98 10.65 -43.22
CA ASN A 124 -32.09 12.07 -42.90
C ASN A 124 -30.91 12.61 -42.07
N ASP A 125 -29.70 12.26 -42.49
CA ASP A 125 -28.43 12.65 -41.81
C ASP A 125 -28.34 12.27 -40.33
N THR A 126 -29.14 11.30 -39.92
CA THR A 126 -29.19 10.78 -38.55
C THR A 126 -28.45 9.44 -38.44
N TRP A 127 -27.64 9.30 -37.40
CA TRP A 127 -26.82 8.15 -37.12
C TRP A 127 -27.04 7.63 -35.71
N ARG A 128 -27.13 6.31 -35.56
CA ARG A 128 -27.13 5.65 -34.26
C ARG A 128 -25.73 5.12 -33.98
N VAL A 129 -25.15 5.57 -32.88
CA VAL A 129 -23.86 5.09 -32.37
C VAL A 129 -24.12 4.23 -31.14
N ARG A 130 -23.52 3.05 -31.08
CA ARG A 130 -23.57 2.15 -29.94
C ARG A 130 -22.17 1.79 -29.52
N PHE A 131 -21.90 1.91 -28.23
CA PHE A 131 -20.71 1.38 -27.59
C PHE A 131 -21.11 0.28 -26.61
N ALA A 132 -20.36 -0.83 -26.64
CA ALA A 132 -20.48 -1.89 -25.64
C ALA A 132 -19.12 -1.99 -24.94
N VAL A 133 -19.11 -1.72 -23.64
CA VAL A 133 -17.92 -1.80 -22.80
C VAL A 133 -18.19 -2.82 -21.72
N ALA A 134 -17.22 -3.67 -21.43
CA ALA A 134 -17.27 -4.58 -20.30
C ALA A 134 -16.12 -4.30 -19.35
N ASN A 135 -16.39 -4.53 -18.06
CA ASN A 135 -15.32 -4.68 -17.09
C ASN A 135 -14.92 -6.16 -17.05
N THR A 136 -13.78 -6.49 -17.61
CA THR A 136 -13.20 -7.85 -17.64
C THR A 136 -12.24 -8.09 -16.45
N GLY A 137 -12.02 -7.07 -15.62
CA GLY A 137 -11.27 -7.18 -14.38
C GLY A 137 -12.08 -7.81 -13.24
N TYR A 138 -11.42 -8.10 -12.14
CA TYR A 138 -12.06 -8.75 -10.99
C TYR A 138 -12.90 -7.76 -10.16
N LEU A 139 -12.36 -6.59 -9.86
CA LEU A 139 -13.06 -5.56 -9.08
C LEU A 139 -14.03 -4.77 -9.95
N PRO A 140 -15.15 -4.26 -9.37
CA PRO A 140 -16.05 -3.34 -10.06
C PRO A 140 -15.30 -2.09 -10.55
N ALA A 141 -15.81 -1.46 -11.63
CA ALA A 141 -15.22 -0.25 -12.20
C ALA A 141 -15.06 0.91 -11.19
N TYR A 142 -15.88 0.93 -10.16
CA TYR A 142 -15.84 1.89 -9.06
C TYR A 142 -15.09 1.35 -7.82
N VAL A 143 -14.47 0.20 -7.90
CA VAL A 143 -13.69 -0.52 -6.89
C VAL A 143 -14.52 -0.93 -5.66
N THR A 144 -15.12 0.02 -4.94
CA THR A 144 -16.01 -0.25 -3.80
C THR A 144 -17.28 0.59 -3.86
N GLN A 145 -18.36 0.05 -3.35
CA GLN A 145 -19.63 0.78 -3.23
C GLN A 145 -19.48 2.06 -2.40
N LEU A 146 -18.67 2.01 -1.33
CA LEU A 146 -18.40 3.16 -0.47
C LEU A 146 -17.70 4.30 -1.23
N ALA A 147 -16.77 4.00 -2.13
CA ALA A 147 -16.11 5.00 -2.96
C ALA A 147 -17.12 5.76 -3.88
N LEU A 148 -18.11 5.03 -4.39
CA LEU A 148 -19.19 5.61 -5.20
C LEU A 148 -20.10 6.50 -4.33
N GLU A 149 -20.52 6.03 -3.16
CA GLU A 149 -21.35 6.79 -2.20
C GLU A 149 -20.65 8.06 -1.71
N ARG A 150 -19.35 7.99 -1.46
CA ARG A 150 -18.51 9.14 -1.09
C ARG A 150 -18.20 10.06 -2.26
N LYS A 151 -18.60 9.71 -3.48
CA LYS A 151 -18.35 10.48 -4.72
C LYS A 151 -16.86 10.71 -5.00
N VAL A 152 -16.01 9.83 -4.52
CA VAL A 152 -14.55 9.85 -4.78
C VAL A 152 -14.24 9.28 -6.14
N VAL A 153 -15.05 8.33 -6.59
CA VAL A 153 -15.00 7.74 -7.93
C VAL A 153 -16.31 8.00 -8.67
N ARG A 154 -16.24 7.91 -9.99
CA ARG A 154 -17.42 7.95 -10.86
C ARG A 154 -17.62 6.57 -11.48
N GLY A 155 -18.84 6.29 -11.94
CA GLY A 155 -19.11 5.15 -12.81
C GLY A 155 -18.43 5.31 -14.17
N VAL A 156 -18.56 4.30 -15.01
CA VAL A 156 -18.05 4.36 -16.39
C VAL A 156 -18.75 5.50 -17.13
N MET A 157 -17.97 6.40 -17.70
CA MET A 157 -18.48 7.53 -18.48
C MET A 157 -18.16 7.31 -19.96
N PHE A 158 -19.07 7.72 -20.79
CA PHE A 158 -18.90 7.74 -22.24
C PHE A 158 -18.97 9.20 -22.70
N GLU A 159 -17.99 9.61 -23.46
CA GLU A 159 -17.92 10.96 -24.02
C GLU A 159 -17.90 10.85 -25.55
N ILE A 160 -18.70 11.67 -26.21
CA ILE A 160 -18.71 11.82 -27.65
C ILE A 160 -18.32 13.25 -27.96
N HIS A 161 -17.19 13.42 -28.64
CA HIS A 161 -16.79 14.72 -29.15
C HIS A 161 -17.37 14.91 -30.53
N LEU A 162 -18.33 15.81 -30.64
CA LEU A 162 -18.90 16.20 -31.92
C LEU A 162 -18.05 17.29 -32.57
N PRO A 163 -17.97 17.35 -33.92
CA PRO A 163 -17.36 18.49 -34.59
C PRO A 163 -18.10 19.79 -34.22
N GLU A 164 -17.37 20.88 -34.13
CA GLU A 164 -17.93 22.24 -33.91
C GLU A 164 -18.62 22.69 -35.19
N HIS A 165 -19.84 22.18 -35.44
CA HIS A 165 -20.67 22.55 -36.55
C HIS A 165 -22.12 22.76 -36.06
N PRO A 166 -22.79 23.89 -36.46
CA PRO A 166 -24.09 24.24 -35.90
C PRO A 166 -25.19 23.19 -36.20
N ASP A 167 -25.03 22.39 -37.23
CA ASP A 167 -26.01 21.40 -37.65
C ASP A 167 -25.77 19.99 -37.07
N VAL A 168 -24.74 19.84 -36.19
CA VAL A 168 -24.44 18.55 -35.54
C VAL A 168 -24.87 18.59 -34.10
N SER A 169 -25.79 17.72 -33.71
CA SER A 169 -26.31 17.62 -32.34
C SER A 169 -26.50 16.19 -31.90
N LEU A 170 -26.46 15.96 -30.59
CA LEU A 170 -26.91 14.69 -29.97
C LEU A 170 -28.41 14.70 -29.78
N ILE A 171 -29.03 13.63 -30.22
CA ILE A 171 -30.45 13.37 -29.99
C ILE A 171 -30.56 12.20 -29.01
N ASN A 172 -31.18 12.41 -27.87
CA ASN A 172 -31.43 11.37 -26.85
C ASN A 172 -32.71 10.60 -27.15
#